data_537b23bddcadd9545276e42ddf65204b
#
_entry.id   537b23bddcadd9545276e42ddf65204b
#
_cell.length_a   1.000
_cell.length_b   1.000
_cell.length_c   1.000
_cell.angle_alpha   90.00
_cell.angle_beta   90.00
_cell.angle_gamma   90.00
#
_symmetry.space_group_name_H-M   'P 1'
#
loop_
_entity.id
_entity.type
_entity.pdbx_description
1 polymer ?
#
loop_
_entity_poly.entity_id
_entity_poly.type
_entity_poly.pdbx_seq_one_letter_code
_entity_poly.pdbx_strand_id
1 'polypeptide(L)'
;QGYHGDLNETFIVGECSQQDVALVETAFRCLEAGAALIRPGTMYRDIGSNIERVAKKRGCQVVKTYCGHGIGELFHTAPNVPHYSKNKAVGVMKAGHIFTIEPMINLGGWRDRTWPDDWTAVTADGSKSAQFEHTFLVTEDGYEILTMRDGEPRMAWDLAKQQR
;
A
#
# COMPACT_ATOMS: atom_id res chain seq x y z
N GLN A 1 0.14 21.50 -13.03
CA GLN A 1 -1.33 21.67 -12.98
C GLN A 1 -1.87 21.80 -11.54
N GLY A 2 -1.01 21.74 -10.51
CA GLY A 2 -1.39 21.98 -9.12
C GLY A 2 -1.99 20.80 -8.37
N TYR A 3 -1.90 19.58 -8.90
CA TYR A 3 -2.36 18.36 -8.25
C TYR A 3 -1.17 17.46 -7.92
N HIS A 4 -1.24 16.78 -6.76
CA HIS A 4 -0.25 15.80 -6.33
C HIS A 4 -0.57 14.42 -6.89
N GLY A 5 0.47 13.65 -7.18
CA GLY A 5 0.40 12.20 -7.44
C GLY A 5 1.35 11.51 -6.47
N ASP A 6 0.91 10.46 -5.82
CA ASP A 6 1.69 9.72 -4.84
C ASP A 6 1.82 8.27 -5.25
N LEU A 7 3.04 7.75 -5.23
CA LEU A 7 3.35 6.38 -5.60
C LEU A 7 4.65 5.92 -4.95
N ASN A 8 4.72 4.62 -4.68
CA ASN A 8 5.89 3.99 -4.10
C ASN A 8 6.05 2.57 -4.64
N GLU A 9 7.29 2.13 -4.78
CA GLU A 9 7.62 0.75 -5.13
C GLU A 9 8.88 0.30 -4.42
N THR A 10 8.89 -0.96 -3.97
CA THR A 10 10.09 -1.62 -3.43
C THR A 10 10.83 -2.35 -4.52
N PHE A 11 12.09 -1.99 -4.75
CA PHE A 11 13.00 -2.63 -5.70
C PHE A 11 13.97 -3.56 -4.99
N ILE A 12 14.23 -4.72 -5.60
CA ILE A 12 15.28 -5.63 -5.19
C ILE A 12 16.56 -5.27 -5.94
N VAL A 13 17.62 -4.95 -5.21
CA VAL A 13 18.93 -4.59 -5.77
C VAL A 13 19.93 -5.69 -5.43
N GLY A 14 20.50 -6.32 -6.46
CA GLY A 14 21.45 -7.43 -6.31
C GLY A 14 20.80 -8.72 -5.79
N GLU A 15 21.59 -9.52 -5.09
CA GLU A 15 21.13 -10.79 -4.50
C GLU A 15 20.35 -10.57 -3.22
N CYS A 16 19.27 -11.34 -3.05
CA CYS A 16 18.47 -11.33 -1.83
C CYS A 16 17.96 -12.74 -1.50
N SER A 17 17.49 -12.93 -0.28
CA SER A 17 16.92 -14.21 0.13
C SER A 17 15.54 -14.45 -0.49
N GLN A 18 15.11 -15.71 -0.57
CA GLN A 18 13.74 -16.05 -0.98
C GLN A 18 12.68 -15.40 -0.08
N GLN A 19 13.00 -15.22 1.20
CA GLN A 19 12.12 -14.55 2.14
C GLN A 19 11.95 -13.07 1.81
N ASP A 20 13.00 -12.40 1.34
CA ASP A 20 12.94 -11.00 0.91
C ASP A 20 12.07 -10.85 -0.36
N VAL A 21 12.26 -11.74 -1.33
CA VAL A 21 11.40 -11.78 -2.53
C VAL A 21 9.95 -11.99 -2.15
N ALA A 22 9.68 -12.94 -1.23
CA ALA A 22 8.33 -13.23 -0.75
C ALA A 22 7.71 -12.03 0.00
N LEU A 23 8.51 -11.26 0.74
CA LEU A 23 8.05 -10.02 1.39
C LEU A 23 7.62 -8.98 0.35
N VAL A 24 8.46 -8.70 -0.64
CA VAL A 24 8.17 -7.72 -1.70
C VAL A 24 6.93 -8.13 -2.48
N GLU A 25 6.82 -9.41 -2.88
CA GLU A 25 5.61 -9.93 -3.51
C GLU A 25 4.37 -9.79 -2.61
N THR A 26 4.52 -10.03 -1.30
CA THR A 26 3.41 -9.91 -0.35
C THR A 26 2.92 -8.47 -0.25
N ALA A 27 3.83 -7.50 -0.19
CA ALA A 27 3.47 -6.09 -0.14
C ALA A 27 2.66 -5.67 -1.37
N PHE A 28 3.11 -6.09 -2.56
CA PHE A 28 2.34 -5.84 -3.78
C PHE A 28 0.97 -6.52 -3.78
N ARG A 29 0.89 -7.80 -3.40
CA ARG A 29 -0.39 -8.52 -3.30
C ARG A 29 -1.34 -7.88 -2.28
N CYS A 30 -0.81 -7.22 -1.25
CA CYS A 30 -1.58 -6.43 -0.31
C CYS A 30 -2.19 -5.19 -0.97
N LEU A 31 -1.41 -4.47 -1.79
CA LEU A 31 -1.92 -3.35 -2.58
C LEU A 31 -3.06 -3.80 -3.52
N GLU A 32 -2.83 -4.86 -4.31
CA GLU A 32 -3.86 -5.42 -5.21
C GLU A 32 -5.14 -5.82 -4.45
N ALA A 33 -4.99 -6.47 -3.29
CA ALA A 33 -6.14 -6.90 -2.48
C ALA A 33 -6.94 -5.72 -1.92
N GLY A 34 -6.29 -4.59 -1.62
CA GLY A 34 -6.94 -3.34 -1.26
C GLY A 34 -7.68 -2.73 -2.45
N ALA A 35 -6.99 -2.62 -3.59
CA ALA A 35 -7.52 -2.05 -4.83
C ALA A 35 -8.75 -2.80 -5.35
N ALA A 36 -8.79 -4.13 -5.22
CA ALA A 36 -9.90 -4.97 -5.66
C ALA A 36 -11.27 -4.62 -5.03
N LEU A 37 -11.28 -3.85 -3.94
CA LEU A 37 -12.50 -3.39 -3.29
C LEU A 37 -12.96 -2.00 -3.76
N ILE A 38 -12.18 -1.31 -4.57
CA ILE A 38 -12.47 0.08 -4.97
C ILE A 38 -13.64 0.09 -5.95
N ARG A 39 -14.75 0.64 -5.48
CA ARG A 39 -15.95 0.93 -6.28
C ARG A 39 -16.90 1.81 -5.48
N PRO A 40 -17.82 2.52 -6.11
CA PRO A 40 -18.86 3.27 -5.40
C PRO A 40 -19.63 2.39 -4.41
N GLY A 41 -19.91 2.91 -3.22
CA GLY A 41 -20.62 2.19 -2.16
C GLY A 41 -19.75 1.42 -1.18
N THR A 42 -18.48 1.14 -1.48
CA THR A 42 -17.54 0.49 -0.56
C THR A 42 -17.11 1.45 0.55
N MET A 43 -17.01 0.97 1.78
CA MET A 43 -16.47 1.76 2.89
C MET A 43 -14.95 1.74 2.87
N TYR A 44 -14.28 2.87 3.11
CA TYR A 44 -12.82 2.94 3.19
C TYR A 44 -12.22 1.98 4.21
N ARG A 45 -12.88 1.75 5.35
CA ARG A 45 -12.43 0.82 6.39
C ARG A 45 -12.35 -0.65 5.95
N ASP A 46 -13.06 -1.03 4.88
CA ASP A 46 -13.11 -2.43 4.44
C ASP A 46 -11.81 -2.84 3.70
N ILE A 47 -11.12 -1.87 3.10
CA ILE A 47 -9.83 -2.08 2.41
C ILE A 47 -8.83 -2.79 3.33
N GLY A 48 -8.68 -2.31 4.56
CA GLY A 48 -7.71 -2.85 5.51
C GLY A 48 -7.94 -4.32 5.88
N SER A 49 -9.18 -4.78 5.84
CA SER A 49 -9.50 -6.19 6.14
C SER A 49 -8.95 -7.14 5.07
N ASN A 50 -9.03 -6.76 3.80
CA ASN A 50 -8.47 -7.54 2.70
C ASN A 50 -6.94 -7.54 2.72
N ILE A 51 -6.34 -6.39 2.94
CA ILE A 51 -4.89 -6.22 3.03
C ILE A 51 -4.32 -7.09 4.16
N GLU A 52 -4.84 -6.93 5.37
CA GLU A 52 -4.35 -7.68 6.55
C GLU A 52 -4.53 -9.19 6.40
N ARG A 53 -5.60 -9.65 5.74
CA ARG A 53 -5.83 -11.07 5.44
C ARG A 53 -4.74 -11.64 4.54
N VAL A 54 -4.32 -10.90 3.50
CA VAL A 54 -3.23 -11.31 2.60
C VAL A 54 -1.91 -11.34 3.33
N ALA A 55 -1.55 -10.29 4.07
CA ALA A 55 -0.32 -10.22 4.85
C ALA A 55 -0.20 -11.38 5.85
N LYS A 56 -1.24 -11.62 6.65
CA LYS A 56 -1.26 -12.70 7.66
C LYS A 56 -1.14 -14.10 7.05
N LYS A 57 -1.78 -14.35 5.91
CA LYS A 57 -1.69 -15.66 5.21
C LYS A 57 -0.25 -15.97 4.79
N ARG A 58 0.57 -14.94 4.60
CA ARG A 58 1.98 -15.05 4.19
C ARG A 58 2.97 -14.83 5.35
N GLY A 59 2.49 -14.83 6.61
CA GLY A 59 3.31 -14.68 7.81
C GLY A 59 3.84 -13.28 8.05
N CYS A 60 3.26 -12.27 7.40
CA CYS A 60 3.63 -10.86 7.52
C CYS A 60 2.66 -10.06 8.37
N GLN A 61 3.08 -8.88 8.83
CA GLN A 61 2.28 -7.92 9.59
C GLN A 61 2.11 -6.62 8.81
N VAL A 62 0.98 -5.96 9.04
CA VAL A 62 0.68 -4.64 8.44
C VAL A 62 0.99 -3.55 9.46
N VAL A 63 1.79 -2.56 9.08
CA VAL A 63 2.04 -1.35 9.87
C VAL A 63 0.72 -0.60 10.08
N LYS A 64 0.50 -0.09 11.30
CA LYS A 64 -0.78 0.54 11.69
C LYS A 64 -0.69 2.05 11.90
N THR A 65 0.51 2.57 11.98
CA THR A 65 0.78 3.99 12.27
C THR A 65 0.48 4.87 11.07
N TYR A 66 0.69 4.33 9.87
CA TYR A 66 0.49 5.04 8.60
C TYR A 66 -0.74 4.49 7.87
N CYS A 67 -1.37 5.34 7.08
CA CYS A 67 -2.55 4.98 6.27
C CYS A 67 -2.53 5.71 4.94
N GLY A 68 -3.22 5.19 3.95
CA GLY A 68 -3.53 5.91 2.74
C GLY A 68 -4.46 7.10 3.03
N HIS A 69 -4.57 8.01 2.11
CA HIS A 69 -5.23 9.30 2.30
C HIS A 69 -5.85 9.83 1.02
N GLY A 70 -6.81 10.74 1.16
CA GLY A 70 -7.26 11.54 0.04
C GLY A 70 -6.13 12.43 -0.47
N ILE A 71 -6.07 12.66 -1.78
CA ILE A 71 -5.02 13.43 -2.45
C ILE A 71 -5.60 14.24 -3.59
N GLY A 72 -5.02 15.40 -3.85
CA GLY A 72 -5.45 16.32 -4.90
C GLY A 72 -4.60 17.58 -4.87
N GLU A 73 -5.21 18.75 -4.71
CA GLU A 73 -4.48 20.01 -4.47
C GLU A 73 -3.79 20.01 -3.10
N LEU A 74 -4.36 19.29 -2.12
CA LEU A 74 -3.70 19.00 -0.86
C LEU A 74 -3.04 17.61 -0.94
N PHE A 75 -1.81 17.50 -0.41
CA PHE A 75 -1.08 16.25 -0.44
C PHE A 75 -1.73 15.17 0.46
N HIS A 76 -2.04 15.54 1.72
CA HIS A 76 -2.74 14.67 2.65
C HIS A 76 -4.08 15.27 3.04
N THR A 77 -5.18 14.57 2.76
CA THR A 77 -6.53 14.99 3.13
C THR A 77 -7.44 13.79 3.45
N ALA A 78 -8.67 14.04 3.85
CA ALA A 78 -9.67 12.97 3.95
C ALA A 78 -9.97 12.37 2.57
N PRO A 79 -10.28 11.06 2.49
CA PRO A 79 -10.49 10.11 3.59
C PRO A 79 -9.19 9.51 4.12
N ASN A 80 -9.21 8.96 5.35
CA ASN A 80 -8.17 8.06 5.84
C ASN A 80 -8.47 6.62 5.36
N VAL A 81 -7.43 5.93 4.89
CA VAL A 81 -7.51 4.56 4.34
C VAL A 81 -6.57 3.62 5.12
N PRO A 82 -6.94 3.18 6.34
CA PRO A 82 -6.10 2.28 7.11
C PRO A 82 -5.99 0.90 6.45
N HIS A 83 -4.78 0.31 6.51
CA HIS A 83 -4.46 -0.95 5.84
C HIS A 83 -4.64 -2.20 6.72
N TYR A 84 -5.23 -2.07 7.91
CA TYR A 84 -5.47 -3.15 8.87
C TYR A 84 -6.96 -3.30 9.19
N SER A 85 -7.35 -4.49 9.63
CA SER A 85 -8.74 -4.81 9.98
C SER A 85 -9.20 -4.14 11.30
N LYS A 86 -10.50 -4.06 11.49
CA LYS A 86 -11.15 -3.48 12.69
C LYS A 86 -10.75 -2.01 12.95
N ASN A 87 -10.35 -1.29 11.91
CA ASN A 87 -10.16 0.14 11.96
C ASN A 87 -11.52 0.87 12.00
N LYS A 88 -11.48 2.16 12.36
CA LYS A 88 -12.67 3.00 12.52
C LYS A 88 -12.79 4.08 11.45
N ALA A 89 -12.12 3.92 10.30
CA ALA A 89 -12.21 4.89 9.22
C ALA A 89 -13.66 5.06 8.77
N VAL A 90 -14.03 6.30 8.52
CA VAL A 90 -15.37 6.71 8.09
C VAL A 90 -15.36 7.03 6.59
N GLY A 91 -16.54 7.05 6.01
CA GLY A 91 -16.74 7.42 4.61
C GLY A 91 -16.99 6.23 3.70
N VAL A 92 -17.69 6.55 2.60
CA VAL A 92 -18.07 5.62 1.54
C VAL A 92 -17.52 6.15 0.23
N MET A 93 -16.95 5.29 -0.59
CA MET A 93 -16.43 5.64 -1.90
C MET A 93 -17.54 6.11 -2.83
N LYS A 94 -17.25 7.17 -3.58
CA LYS A 94 -18.11 7.71 -4.64
C LYS A 94 -17.26 7.91 -5.88
N ALA A 95 -17.87 7.82 -7.06
CA ALA A 95 -17.21 8.18 -8.31
C ALA A 95 -16.62 9.60 -8.21
N GLY A 96 -15.39 9.77 -8.71
CA GLY A 96 -14.62 11.00 -8.62
C GLY A 96 -13.76 11.15 -7.37
N HIS A 97 -13.88 10.28 -6.36
CA HIS A 97 -12.96 10.30 -5.22
C HIS A 97 -11.56 9.84 -5.64
N ILE A 98 -10.53 10.54 -5.15
CA ILE A 98 -9.11 10.23 -5.40
C ILE A 98 -8.43 10.03 -4.06
N PHE A 99 -7.69 8.91 -3.90
CA PHE A 99 -6.99 8.56 -2.67
C PHE A 99 -5.86 7.55 -2.91
N THR A 100 -4.98 7.39 -1.94
CA THR A 100 -3.87 6.42 -1.98
C THR A 100 -4.22 5.12 -1.26
N ILE A 101 -3.62 4.03 -1.72
CA ILE A 101 -3.45 2.78 -0.97
C ILE A 101 -1.97 2.48 -0.97
N GLU A 102 -1.36 2.33 0.22
CA GLU A 102 0.09 2.32 0.44
C GLU A 102 0.52 1.37 1.57
N PRO A 103 0.14 0.10 1.57
CA PRO A 103 0.39 -0.79 2.70
C PRO A 103 1.87 -1.03 2.93
N MET A 104 2.35 -0.72 4.13
CA MET A 104 3.68 -1.10 4.63
C MET A 104 3.58 -2.47 5.28
N ILE A 105 4.36 -3.43 4.79
CA ILE A 105 4.32 -4.84 5.19
C ILE A 105 5.65 -5.26 5.80
N ASN A 106 5.61 -5.78 7.03
CA ASN A 106 6.78 -6.20 7.80
C ASN A 106 6.88 -7.73 7.89
N LEU A 107 8.09 -8.26 7.84
CA LEU A 107 8.37 -9.67 8.18
C LEU A 107 8.19 -9.97 9.67
N GLY A 108 8.40 -8.99 10.53
CA GLY A 108 8.24 -9.08 11.97
C GLY A 108 6.98 -8.42 12.49
N GLY A 109 7.11 -7.72 13.62
CA GLY A 109 6.02 -6.99 14.26
C GLY A 109 5.54 -5.79 13.44
N TRP A 110 4.31 -5.35 13.72
CA TRP A 110 3.71 -4.21 13.02
C TRP A 110 4.21 -2.83 13.49
N ARG A 111 4.93 -2.78 14.64
CA ARG A 111 5.33 -1.52 15.26
C ARG A 111 6.53 -0.91 14.54
N ASP A 112 6.50 0.40 14.44
CA ASP A 112 7.58 1.24 13.96
C ASP A 112 8.16 2.12 15.07
N ARG A 113 9.28 2.78 14.77
CA ARG A 113 9.89 3.85 15.55
C ARG A 113 10.31 4.96 14.61
N THR A 114 9.97 6.19 14.96
CA THR A 114 10.42 7.38 14.25
C THR A 114 11.81 7.80 14.75
N TRP A 115 12.68 8.19 13.84
CA TRP A 115 14.00 8.73 14.17
C TRP A 115 13.90 10.17 14.71
N PRO A 116 15.01 10.70 15.30
CA PRO A 116 15.05 12.08 15.81
C PRO A 116 14.85 13.17 14.75
N ASP A 117 14.86 12.83 13.48
CA ASP A 117 14.52 13.71 12.37
C ASP A 117 13.01 13.94 12.19
N ASP A 118 12.18 13.31 13.04
CA ASP A 118 10.72 13.34 13.02
C ASP A 118 10.10 12.90 11.69
N TRP A 119 10.88 12.19 10.85
CA TRP A 119 10.44 11.74 9.52
C TRP A 119 10.72 10.27 9.27
N THR A 120 11.95 9.82 9.45
CA THR A 120 12.36 8.46 9.12
C THR A 120 11.73 7.45 10.08
N ALA A 121 10.96 6.53 9.52
CA ALA A 121 10.35 5.42 10.26
C ALA A 121 11.07 4.11 9.95
N VAL A 122 11.37 3.33 10.99
CA VAL A 122 11.99 2.01 10.89
C VAL A 122 11.18 1.00 11.69
N THR A 123 11.28 -0.30 11.35
CA THR A 123 10.63 -1.36 12.14
C THR A 123 11.19 -1.38 13.56
N ALA A 124 10.33 -1.54 14.55
CA ALA A 124 10.74 -1.52 15.96
C ALA A 124 11.65 -2.70 16.35
N ASP A 125 11.53 -3.82 15.63
CA ASP A 125 12.25 -5.06 15.86
C ASP A 125 13.41 -5.31 14.89
N GLY A 126 13.70 -4.37 13.98
CA GLY A 126 14.77 -4.49 12.98
C GLY A 126 14.42 -5.45 11.84
N SER A 127 13.19 -5.97 11.76
CA SER A 127 12.75 -6.78 10.63
C SER A 127 12.65 -5.98 9.35
N LYS A 128 12.73 -6.65 8.20
CA LYS A 128 12.58 -6.00 6.90
C LYS A 128 11.13 -5.62 6.63
N SER A 129 10.96 -4.51 5.90
CA SER A 129 9.66 -3.98 5.45
C SER A 129 9.68 -3.75 3.95
N ALA A 130 8.52 -3.85 3.32
CA ALA A 130 8.31 -3.48 1.92
C ALA A 130 7.00 -2.70 1.77
N GLN A 131 6.96 -1.79 0.80
CA GLN A 131 5.81 -0.97 0.50
C GLN A 131 5.59 -0.88 -1.01
N PHE A 132 4.34 -0.82 -1.41
CA PHE A 132 3.88 -0.38 -2.73
C PHE A 132 2.71 0.56 -2.56
N GLU A 133 2.64 1.53 -3.43
CA GLU A 133 1.61 2.56 -3.39
C GLU A 133 1.17 2.96 -4.79
N HIS A 134 -0.12 3.24 -4.90
CA HIS A 134 -0.70 3.94 -6.02
C HIS A 134 -1.75 4.95 -5.57
N THR A 135 -1.93 5.96 -6.42
CA THR A 135 -3.08 6.88 -6.38
C THR A 135 -4.19 6.31 -7.26
N PHE A 136 -5.39 6.21 -6.70
CA PHE A 136 -6.58 5.64 -7.34
C PHE A 136 -7.67 6.68 -7.52
N LEU A 137 -8.32 6.63 -8.69
CA LEU A 137 -9.58 7.31 -8.96
C LEU A 137 -10.71 6.28 -8.90
N VAL A 138 -11.76 6.56 -8.14
CA VAL A 138 -13.01 5.77 -8.16
C VAL A 138 -13.80 6.16 -9.42
N THR A 139 -14.08 5.19 -10.27
CA THR A 139 -14.96 5.36 -11.46
C THR A 139 -16.41 5.00 -11.13
N GLU A 140 -17.31 5.04 -12.10
CA GLU A 140 -18.73 4.71 -11.90
C GLU A 140 -18.95 3.23 -11.53
N ASP A 141 -18.05 2.35 -11.99
CA ASP A 141 -18.17 0.89 -11.85
C ASP A 141 -16.94 0.20 -11.23
N GLY A 142 -15.87 0.96 -10.93
CA GLY A 142 -14.63 0.41 -10.40
C GLY A 142 -13.61 1.47 -10.05
N TYR A 143 -12.40 1.36 -10.62
CA TYR A 143 -11.32 2.31 -10.39
C TYR A 143 -10.36 2.41 -11.56
N GLU A 144 -9.61 3.52 -11.57
CA GLU A 144 -8.45 3.75 -12.42
C GLU A 144 -7.22 4.00 -11.54
N ILE A 145 -6.05 3.49 -11.94
CA ILE A 145 -4.76 3.77 -11.28
C ILE A 145 -4.13 4.96 -11.99
N LEU A 146 -4.12 6.13 -11.33
CA LEU A 146 -3.61 7.37 -11.93
C LEU A 146 -2.08 7.41 -12.01
N THR A 147 -1.38 6.60 -11.21
CA THR A 147 0.08 6.52 -11.13
C THR A 147 0.64 5.24 -11.74
N MET A 148 -0.12 4.55 -12.58
CA MET A 148 0.35 3.37 -13.31
C MET A 148 1.46 3.77 -14.31
N ARG A 149 2.52 2.97 -14.36
CA ARG A 149 3.61 3.15 -15.35
C ARG A 149 3.29 2.44 -16.65
N ASP A 150 3.85 2.94 -17.74
CA ASP A 150 3.77 2.26 -19.03
C ASP A 150 4.40 0.85 -18.94
N GLY A 151 3.65 -0.16 -19.37
CA GLY A 151 4.09 -1.55 -19.37
C GLY A 151 3.89 -2.31 -18.04
N GLU A 152 3.21 -1.75 -17.05
CA GLU A 152 2.74 -2.51 -15.89
C GLU A 152 1.71 -3.59 -16.32
N PRO A 153 1.75 -4.79 -15.68
CA PRO A 153 2.31 -5.04 -14.36
C PRO A 153 3.67 -5.76 -14.34
N ARG A 154 4.73 -5.16 -14.84
CA ARG A 154 6.08 -5.71 -14.60
C ARG A 154 6.54 -5.28 -13.22
N MET A 155 6.61 -6.23 -12.29
CA MET A 155 7.01 -5.97 -10.92
C MET A 155 8.52 -6.16 -10.73
N ALA A 156 9.11 -5.40 -9.80
CA ALA A 156 10.54 -5.47 -9.52
C ALA A 156 11.04 -6.91 -9.23
N TRP A 157 10.21 -7.74 -8.57
CA TRP A 157 10.55 -9.14 -8.33
C TRP A 157 10.47 -10.04 -9.58
N ASP A 158 9.71 -9.68 -10.60
CA ASP A 158 9.69 -10.44 -11.85
C ASP A 158 11.00 -10.27 -12.62
N LEU A 159 11.62 -9.08 -12.51
CA LEU A 159 12.96 -8.83 -13.03
C LEU A 159 14.01 -9.67 -12.30
N ALA A 160 13.91 -9.81 -10.97
CA ALA A 160 14.81 -10.65 -10.19
C ALA A 160 14.68 -12.15 -10.52
N LYS A 161 13.49 -12.62 -10.91
CA LYS A 161 13.27 -14.00 -11.40
C LYS A 161 13.84 -14.26 -12.79
N GLN A 162 13.94 -13.24 -13.63
CA GLN A 162 14.48 -13.37 -14.99
C GLN A 162 16.02 -13.37 -15.05
N GLN A 163 16.68 -12.96 -13.97
CA GLN A 163 18.15 -12.92 -13.85
C GLN A 163 18.75 -14.21 -13.24
N ARG A 164 17.96 -15.23 -12.98
CA ARG A 164 18.35 -16.57 -12.52
C ARG A 164 18.13 -17.59 -13.63
#